data_4d045001816be56c02d780312362753d
#
_entry.id   4d045001816be56c02d780312362753d
#
_cell.length_a   1.000
_cell.length_b   1.000
_cell.length_c   1.000
_cell.angle_alpha   90.00
_cell.angle_beta   90.00
_cell.angle_gamma   90.00
#
_symmetry.space_group_name_H-M   'P 1'
#
loop_
_entity.id
_entity.type
_entity.pdbx_description
1 polymer ?
#
loop_
_entity_poly.entity_id
_entity_poly.type
_entity_poly.pdbx_seq_one_letter_code
_entity_poly.pdbx_strand_id
1 'polypeptide(L)'
;MFKRIDHVALHVSDLDRSVDFYEEHFGFKKYFQHMAAGGMQIAYLKLGDTVLELTHRSDGSMKGFHFCIETESFEEAVAELKKGGVEMARAPHDTAAREPREKGWRRVVFRGPDGEQIEIRG
;
A
#
# COMPACT_ATOMS: atom_id res chain seq x y z
N MET A 1 -15.87 -5.11 22.48
CA MET A 1 -15.85 -6.03 21.33
C MET A 1 -14.85 -5.53 20.30
N PHE A 2 -14.89 -5.99 19.06
CA PHE A 2 -13.92 -5.58 18.04
C PHE A 2 -14.16 -4.15 17.57
N LYS A 3 -13.08 -3.39 17.26
CA LYS A 3 -13.18 -1.98 16.91
C LYS A 3 -12.83 -1.71 15.43
N ARG A 4 -11.72 -2.25 14.96
CA ARG A 4 -11.18 -1.99 13.62
C ARG A 4 -10.03 -2.95 13.32
N ILE A 5 -9.58 -2.95 12.09
CA ILE A 5 -8.29 -3.54 11.74
C ILE A 5 -7.20 -2.61 12.30
N ASP A 6 -6.31 -3.14 13.13
CA ASP A 6 -5.22 -2.37 13.73
C ASP A 6 -4.15 -2.03 12.70
N HIS A 7 -3.71 -3.03 11.95
CA HIS A 7 -2.72 -2.85 10.88
C HIS A 7 -2.88 -3.92 9.80
N VAL A 8 -2.28 -3.65 8.64
CA VAL A 8 -2.07 -4.60 7.55
C VAL A 8 -0.58 -4.86 7.45
N ALA A 9 -0.18 -6.12 7.35
CA ALA A 9 1.23 -6.49 7.26
C ALA A 9 1.59 -6.98 5.86
N LEU A 10 2.73 -6.51 5.35
CA LEU A 10 3.36 -6.96 4.13
C LEU A 10 4.73 -7.55 4.43
N HIS A 11 5.04 -8.68 3.79
CA HIS A 11 6.39 -9.22 3.79
C HIS A 11 7.19 -8.59 2.64
N VAL A 12 8.33 -8.00 2.95
CA VAL A 12 9.17 -7.29 1.98
C VAL A 12 10.60 -7.82 2.02
N SER A 13 11.24 -7.87 0.86
CA SER A 13 12.59 -8.43 0.72
C SER A 13 13.70 -7.42 1.09
N ASP A 14 13.41 -6.12 1.00
CA ASP A 14 14.32 -5.02 1.34
C ASP A 14 13.52 -3.96 2.10
N LEU A 15 13.71 -3.93 3.43
CA LEU A 15 12.89 -3.09 4.30
C LEU A 15 13.08 -1.59 4.01
N ASP A 16 14.34 -1.13 3.88
CA ASP A 16 14.63 0.28 3.65
C ASP A 16 14.08 0.76 2.30
N ARG A 17 14.23 -0.06 1.26
CA ARG A 17 13.67 0.23 -0.05
C ARG A 17 12.14 0.36 0.00
N SER A 18 11.47 -0.55 0.70
CA SER A 18 10.01 -0.52 0.81
C SER A 18 9.53 0.65 1.66
N VAL A 19 10.20 0.97 2.75
CA VAL A 19 9.89 2.18 3.55
C VAL A 19 9.98 3.42 2.66
N ASP A 20 11.09 3.61 1.95
CA ASP A 20 11.28 4.76 1.07
C ASP A 20 10.22 4.83 -0.03
N PHE A 21 9.87 3.69 -0.63
CA PHE A 21 8.83 3.59 -1.64
C PHE A 21 7.47 4.09 -1.13
N TYR A 22 7.02 3.60 0.02
CA TYR A 22 5.71 3.99 0.56
C TYR A 22 5.71 5.43 1.08
N GLU A 23 6.82 5.92 1.60
CA GLU A 23 6.94 7.31 2.01
C GLU A 23 6.94 8.25 0.82
N GLU A 24 7.72 7.96 -0.21
CA GLU A 24 7.88 8.82 -1.39
C GLU A 24 6.61 8.86 -2.26
N HIS A 25 6.01 7.69 -2.54
CA HIS A 25 4.95 7.59 -3.54
C HIS A 25 3.53 7.67 -2.98
N PHE A 26 3.34 7.31 -1.71
CA PHE A 26 1.99 7.21 -1.12
C PHE A 26 1.78 8.08 0.11
N GLY A 27 2.80 8.79 0.57
CA GLY A 27 2.67 9.71 1.69
C GLY A 27 2.61 9.04 3.06
N PHE A 28 2.95 7.77 3.15
CA PHE A 28 3.12 7.13 4.45
C PHE A 28 4.25 7.79 5.22
N LYS A 29 4.21 7.67 6.57
CA LYS A 29 5.29 8.12 7.46
C LYS A 29 5.65 7.01 8.42
N LYS A 30 6.90 6.55 8.35
CA LYS A 30 7.44 5.61 9.35
C LYS A 30 7.47 6.31 10.72
N TYR A 31 6.92 5.64 11.72
CA TYR A 31 6.91 6.17 13.09
C TYR A 31 7.55 5.22 14.11
N PHE A 32 7.79 3.97 13.73
CA PHE A 32 8.41 2.99 14.61
C PHE A 32 9.10 1.90 13.79
N GLN A 33 10.23 1.43 14.28
CA GLN A 33 10.95 0.29 13.73
C GLN A 33 11.65 -0.44 14.86
N HIS A 34 11.59 -1.77 14.84
CA HIS A 34 12.28 -2.58 15.84
C HIS A 34 12.70 -3.94 15.27
N MET A 35 13.56 -4.62 16.03
CA MET A 35 13.92 -6.01 15.75
C MET A 35 13.07 -6.91 16.61
N ALA A 36 12.23 -7.75 15.97
CA ALA A 36 11.42 -8.76 16.65
C ALA A 36 12.26 -9.98 17.04
N ALA A 37 11.65 -10.90 17.80
CA ALA A 37 12.29 -12.17 18.15
C ALA A 37 12.78 -12.90 16.90
N GLY A 38 13.98 -13.48 16.98
CA GLY A 38 14.61 -14.15 15.84
C GLY A 38 15.37 -13.21 14.88
N GLY A 39 15.51 -11.91 15.22
CA GLY A 39 16.28 -10.94 14.43
C GLY A 39 15.54 -10.35 13.24
N MET A 40 14.21 -10.51 13.18
CA MET A 40 13.38 -10.00 12.09
C MET A 40 13.12 -8.50 12.27
N GLN A 41 13.48 -7.71 11.27
CA GLN A 41 13.22 -6.26 11.27
C GLN A 41 11.78 -5.97 10.84
N ILE A 42 11.13 -5.07 11.57
CA ILE A 42 9.75 -4.65 11.32
C ILE A 42 9.68 -3.12 11.36
N ALA A 43 9.07 -2.51 10.36
CA ALA A 43 8.78 -1.08 10.31
C ALA A 43 7.28 -0.83 10.27
N TYR A 44 6.81 0.20 10.98
CA TYR A 44 5.41 0.62 11.02
C TYR A 44 5.28 2.02 10.43
N LEU A 45 4.40 2.15 9.44
CA LEU A 45 4.13 3.37 8.72
C LEU A 45 2.65 3.78 8.88
N LYS A 46 2.39 5.08 8.95
CA LYS A 46 1.02 5.62 9.03
C LYS A 46 0.64 6.39 7.78
N LEU A 47 -0.62 6.22 7.37
CA LEU A 47 -1.31 7.09 6.43
C LEU A 47 -2.67 7.41 7.04
N GLY A 48 -2.88 8.66 7.50
CA GLY A 48 -4.05 8.99 8.31
C GLY A 48 -4.07 8.18 9.61
N ASP A 49 -5.17 7.49 9.87
CA ASP A 49 -5.36 6.61 11.02
C ASP A 49 -5.09 5.12 10.70
N THR A 50 -4.62 4.83 9.50
CA THR A 50 -4.29 3.46 9.08
C THR A 50 -2.80 3.16 9.23
N VAL A 51 -2.49 1.92 9.54
CA VAL A 51 -1.12 1.44 9.77
C VAL A 51 -0.76 0.34 8.80
N LEU A 52 0.38 0.50 8.14
CA LEU A 52 1.03 -0.51 7.32
C LEU A 52 2.27 -1.01 8.06
N GLU A 53 2.30 -2.32 8.34
CA GLU A 53 3.49 -3.00 8.89
C GLU A 53 4.28 -3.60 7.74
N LEU A 54 5.57 -3.29 7.68
CA LEU A 54 6.50 -3.90 6.74
C LEU A 54 7.43 -4.84 7.50
N THR A 55 7.35 -6.13 7.20
CA THR A 55 8.16 -7.17 7.84
C THR A 55 9.20 -7.69 6.87
N HIS A 56 10.47 -7.63 7.25
CA HIS A 56 11.55 -8.14 6.39
C HIS A 56 11.49 -9.67 6.30
N ARG A 57 11.33 -10.18 5.08
CA ARG A 57 11.35 -11.61 4.75
C ARG A 57 12.07 -11.82 3.42
N SER A 58 13.16 -12.53 3.42
CA SER A 58 13.94 -12.82 2.20
C SER A 58 13.21 -13.73 1.21
N ASP A 59 12.26 -14.53 1.68
CA ASP A 59 11.46 -15.48 0.90
C ASP A 59 10.06 -14.96 0.54
N GLY A 60 9.80 -13.68 0.78
CA GLY A 60 8.47 -13.07 0.70
C GLY A 60 7.81 -13.22 -0.67
N SER A 61 6.89 -14.18 -0.80
CA SER A 61 5.98 -14.25 -1.94
C SER A 61 4.69 -13.52 -1.59
N MET A 62 4.41 -12.43 -2.33
CA MET A 62 3.19 -11.62 -2.15
C MET A 62 2.14 -11.93 -3.22
N LYS A 63 2.16 -13.13 -3.78
CA LYS A 63 1.20 -13.54 -4.82
C LYS A 63 -0.22 -13.58 -4.28
N GLY A 64 -1.12 -12.93 -4.99
CA GLY A 64 -2.54 -12.91 -4.65
C GLY A 64 -2.93 -11.96 -3.53
N PHE A 65 -1.97 -11.32 -2.90
CA PHE A 65 -2.24 -10.33 -1.86
C PHE A 65 -2.40 -8.93 -2.47
N HIS A 66 -3.36 -8.16 -1.97
CA HIS A 66 -3.47 -6.74 -2.28
C HIS A 66 -4.08 -5.98 -1.10
N PHE A 67 -3.82 -4.69 -1.07
CA PHE A 67 -4.53 -3.76 -0.22
C PHE A 67 -4.94 -2.54 -1.05
N CYS A 68 -5.91 -1.79 -0.56
CA CYS A 68 -6.48 -0.68 -1.30
C CYS A 68 -6.30 0.62 -0.53
N ILE A 69 -5.88 1.65 -1.25
CA ILE A 69 -5.76 3.03 -0.77
C ILE A 69 -6.87 3.86 -1.42
N GLU A 70 -7.62 4.59 -0.62
CA GLU A 70 -8.61 5.56 -1.09
C GLU A 70 -7.92 6.89 -1.38
N THR A 71 -8.31 7.54 -2.47
CA THR A 71 -7.87 8.88 -2.82
C THR A 71 -9.07 9.79 -3.11
N GLU A 72 -8.93 11.07 -2.78
CA GLU A 72 -9.91 12.10 -3.14
C GLU A 72 -9.67 12.65 -4.55
N SER A 73 -8.51 12.37 -5.15
CA SER A 73 -8.08 12.91 -6.44
C SER A 73 -7.52 11.79 -7.33
N PHE A 74 -8.39 10.93 -7.85
CA PHE A 74 -8.00 9.71 -8.58
C PHE A 74 -7.06 9.99 -9.76
N GLU A 75 -7.43 10.91 -10.66
CA GLU A 75 -6.63 11.19 -11.86
C GLU A 75 -5.25 11.78 -11.51
N GLU A 76 -5.19 12.65 -10.52
CA GLU A 76 -3.94 13.22 -10.03
C GLU A 76 -3.05 12.14 -9.39
N ALA A 77 -3.63 11.27 -8.55
CA ALA A 77 -2.90 10.18 -7.93
C ALA A 77 -2.29 9.24 -8.98
N VAL A 78 -3.06 8.88 -10.01
CA VAL A 78 -2.56 8.03 -11.11
C VAL A 78 -1.42 8.72 -11.85
N ALA A 79 -1.58 9.99 -12.18
CA ALA A 79 -0.55 10.75 -12.91
C ALA A 79 0.75 10.86 -12.11
N GLU A 80 0.69 11.14 -10.81
CA GLU A 80 1.88 11.24 -9.94
C GLU A 80 2.60 9.90 -9.79
N LEU A 81 1.86 8.80 -9.61
CA LEU A 81 2.47 7.47 -9.52
C LEU A 81 3.17 7.07 -10.83
N LYS A 82 2.55 7.35 -11.97
CA LYS A 82 3.17 7.10 -13.29
C LYS A 82 4.42 7.96 -13.48
N LYS A 83 4.36 9.23 -13.15
CA LYS A 83 5.51 10.16 -13.21
C LYS A 83 6.65 9.70 -12.32
N GLY A 84 6.33 9.14 -11.15
CA GLY A 84 7.31 8.55 -10.23
C GLY A 84 7.88 7.21 -10.66
N GLY A 85 7.44 6.66 -11.79
CA GLY A 85 7.95 5.39 -12.33
C GLY A 85 7.38 4.15 -11.62
N VAL A 86 6.27 4.27 -10.89
CA VAL A 86 5.64 3.12 -10.23
C VAL A 86 5.00 2.23 -11.29
N GLU A 87 5.30 0.92 -11.26
CA GLU A 87 4.78 -0.04 -12.22
C GLU A 87 3.26 -0.19 -12.09
N MET A 88 2.54 -0.09 -13.21
CA MET A 88 1.10 -0.29 -13.27
C MET A 88 0.80 -1.74 -13.62
N ALA A 89 0.08 -2.44 -12.75
CA ALA A 89 -0.33 -3.83 -12.95
C ALA A 89 -1.65 -3.94 -13.72
N ARG A 90 -2.57 -3.00 -13.51
CA ARG A 90 -3.86 -2.94 -14.21
C ARG A 90 -4.26 -1.48 -14.44
N ALA A 91 -4.60 -1.16 -15.70
CA ALA A 91 -4.97 0.19 -16.08
C ALA A 91 -6.26 0.68 -15.36
N PRO A 92 -6.43 2.02 -15.24
CA PRO A 92 -7.65 2.59 -14.68
C PRO A 92 -8.91 2.09 -15.38
N HIS A 93 -9.92 1.73 -14.60
CA HIS A 93 -11.21 1.24 -15.09
C HIS A 93 -12.30 1.53 -14.07
N ASP A 94 -13.54 1.51 -14.52
CA ASP A 94 -14.71 1.70 -13.66
C ASP A 94 -14.81 0.57 -12.64
N THR A 95 -15.29 0.89 -11.46
CA THR A 95 -15.53 -0.08 -10.40
C THR A 95 -16.95 0.05 -9.85
N ALA A 96 -17.49 -1.07 -9.37
CA ALA A 96 -18.81 -1.06 -8.75
C ALA A 96 -18.79 -0.26 -7.44
N ALA A 97 -19.80 0.59 -7.25
CA ALA A 97 -20.02 1.27 -5.98
C ALA A 97 -20.53 0.26 -4.95
N ARG A 98 -19.89 0.19 -3.79
CA ARG A 98 -20.32 -0.62 -2.64
C ARG A 98 -21.30 0.15 -1.75
N GLU A 99 -21.25 1.48 -1.85
CA GLU A 99 -22.12 2.41 -1.14
C GLU A 99 -22.32 3.69 -1.97
N PRO A 100 -23.35 4.50 -1.70
CA PRO A 100 -23.71 5.65 -2.55
C PRO A 100 -22.58 6.64 -2.81
N ARG A 101 -21.68 6.88 -1.85
CA ARG A 101 -20.55 7.82 -2.01
C ARG A 101 -19.56 7.39 -3.09
N GLU A 102 -19.55 6.11 -3.43
CA GLU A 102 -18.61 5.54 -4.41
C GLU A 102 -19.14 5.59 -5.85
N LYS A 103 -20.27 6.21 -6.08
CA LYS A 103 -20.85 6.33 -7.42
C LYS A 103 -19.88 7.08 -8.35
N GLY A 104 -19.49 6.42 -9.46
CA GLY A 104 -18.57 6.98 -10.43
C GLY A 104 -17.10 6.79 -10.09
N TRP A 105 -16.79 6.11 -8.99
CA TRP A 105 -15.41 5.79 -8.65
C TRP A 105 -14.76 4.88 -9.68
N ARG A 106 -13.45 5.04 -9.80
CA ARG A 106 -12.58 4.21 -10.63
C ARG A 106 -11.56 3.50 -9.77
N ARG A 107 -10.91 2.50 -10.35
CA ARG A 107 -9.79 1.81 -9.69
C ARG A 107 -8.64 1.60 -10.65
N VAL A 108 -7.46 1.44 -10.09
CA VAL A 108 -6.21 1.13 -10.78
C VAL A 108 -5.39 0.25 -9.85
N VAL A 109 -4.49 -0.57 -10.40
CA VAL A 109 -3.59 -1.39 -9.58
C VAL A 109 -2.15 -1.11 -9.98
N PHE A 110 -1.34 -0.78 -9.00
CA PHE A 110 0.11 -0.62 -9.13
C PHE A 110 0.84 -1.77 -8.42
N ARG A 111 2.13 -1.90 -8.68
CA ARG A 111 2.99 -2.88 -8.00
C ARG A 111 3.99 -2.19 -7.11
N GLY A 112 4.17 -2.72 -5.90
CA GLY A 112 5.27 -2.35 -5.02
C GLY A 112 6.58 -3.07 -5.37
N PRO A 113 7.67 -2.77 -4.64
CA PRO A 113 9.00 -3.31 -4.93
C PRO A 113 9.11 -4.83 -4.90
N ASP A 114 8.28 -5.52 -4.13
CA ASP A 114 8.24 -6.99 -4.05
C ASP A 114 7.12 -7.60 -4.90
N GLY A 115 6.51 -6.81 -5.80
CA GLY A 115 5.42 -7.25 -6.65
C GLY A 115 4.05 -7.23 -5.98
N GLU A 116 3.97 -6.74 -4.73
CA GLU A 116 2.70 -6.58 -4.04
C GLU A 116 1.76 -5.68 -4.81
N GLN A 117 0.48 -6.02 -4.83
CA GLN A 117 -0.53 -5.24 -5.53
C GLN A 117 -1.09 -4.14 -4.63
N ILE A 118 -1.06 -2.92 -5.15
CA ILE A 118 -1.55 -1.73 -4.49
C ILE A 118 -2.71 -1.19 -5.33
N GLU A 119 -3.92 -1.41 -4.84
CA GLU A 119 -5.13 -0.89 -5.50
C GLU A 119 -5.39 0.54 -5.04
N ILE A 120 -5.73 1.42 -5.97
CA ILE A 120 -6.17 2.79 -5.69
C ILE A 120 -7.62 2.91 -6.14
N ARG A 121 -8.47 3.51 -5.31
CA ARG A 121 -9.88 3.80 -5.62
C ARG A 121 -10.23 5.24 -5.27
N GLY A 122 -11.08 5.84 -6.09
CA GLY A 122 -11.57 7.19 -5.88
C GLY A 122 -12.38 7.71 -7.03
#